data_48accd366901d94f9fa9f3df112d9a0d
#
_entry.id   48accd366901d94f9fa9f3df112d9a0d
#
_cell.length_a   1.000
_cell.length_b   1.000
_cell.length_c   1.000
_cell.angle_alpha   90.00
_cell.angle_beta   90.00
_cell.angle_gamma   90.00
#
_symmetry.space_group_name_H-M   'P 1'
#
loop_
_entity.id
_entity.type
_entity.pdbx_description
1 polymer ?
#
loop_
_entity_poly.entity_id
_entity_poly.type
_entity_poly.pdbx_seq_one_letter_code
_entity_poly.pdbx_strand_id
1 'polypeptide(L)'
;MFSYLIDKKLAAAERELGGSLDYVRHIQRTSFRAFLKFTRFLGLAEHRRALPPAPHRVARIVATRDEDCGTCLQIEVNLALKDGVDPEVVQQVLDAEPERLDQPLADTFRFAEAVVQSTGEEDELREAMRAHWGEEGLVELALAISSARYFPITKRALGYATSCSEVRVTVR
;
A
#
# COMPACT_ATOMS: atom_id res chain seq x y z
N MET A 1 -2.77 31.52 6.17
CA MET A 1 -2.84 30.79 7.45
C MET A 1 -3.24 29.34 7.27
N PHE A 2 -4.31 29.02 6.56
CA PHE A 2 -4.81 27.64 6.39
C PHE A 2 -3.84 26.73 5.60
N SER A 3 -3.24 27.22 4.49
CA SER A 3 -2.25 26.48 3.71
C SER A 3 -1.01 26.10 4.53
N TYR A 4 -0.53 27.00 5.37
CA TYR A 4 0.59 26.74 6.27
C TYR A 4 0.35 25.58 7.24
N LEU A 5 -0.86 25.48 7.80
CA LEU A 5 -1.23 24.37 8.69
C LEU A 5 -1.26 23.03 7.95
N ILE A 6 -1.72 23.01 6.71
CA ILE A 6 -1.72 21.82 5.87
C ILE A 6 -0.27 21.42 5.53
N ASP A 7 0.57 22.37 5.12
CA ASP A 7 1.98 22.10 4.81
C ASP A 7 2.71 21.53 6.03
N LYS A 8 2.43 22.03 7.23
CA LYS A 8 3.00 21.50 8.48
C LYS A 8 2.53 20.07 8.78
N LYS A 9 1.25 19.75 8.52
CA LYS A 9 0.72 18.38 8.67
C LYS A 9 1.33 17.44 7.64
N LEU A 10 1.47 17.85 6.38
CA LEU A 10 2.11 17.06 5.34
C LEU A 10 3.58 16.81 5.66
N ALA A 11 4.31 17.81 6.15
CA ALA A 11 5.70 17.62 6.59
C ALA A 11 5.83 16.67 7.79
N ALA A 12 4.86 16.64 8.69
CA ALA A 12 4.83 15.66 9.78
C ALA A 12 4.57 14.25 9.25
N ALA A 13 3.61 14.11 8.32
CA ALA A 13 3.30 12.83 7.67
C ALA A 13 4.49 12.31 6.87
N GLU A 14 5.23 13.15 6.15
CA GLU A 14 6.47 12.74 5.44
C GLU A 14 7.52 12.15 6.36
N ARG A 15 7.71 12.76 7.53
CA ARG A 15 8.67 12.22 8.53
C ARG A 15 8.21 10.88 9.09
N GLU A 16 6.91 10.72 9.29
CA GLU A 16 6.32 9.49 9.82
C GLU A 16 6.34 8.36 8.77
N LEU A 17 5.97 8.68 7.54
CA LEU A 17 5.87 7.72 6.43
C LEU A 17 7.23 7.41 5.78
N GLY A 18 8.22 8.32 5.93
CA GLY A 18 9.53 8.15 5.31
C GLY A 18 9.55 8.41 3.81
N GLY A 19 8.62 9.21 3.28
CA GLY A 19 8.52 9.49 1.85
C GLY A 19 7.98 10.89 1.55
N SER A 20 8.34 11.45 0.37
CA SER A 20 7.86 12.77 -0.07
C SER A 20 6.38 12.75 -0.44
N LEU A 21 5.64 13.77 0.01
CA LEU A 21 4.25 14.07 -0.33
C LEU A 21 4.11 15.32 -1.21
N ASP A 22 5.14 15.66 -2.00
CA ASP A 22 5.12 16.86 -2.87
C ASP A 22 3.97 16.84 -3.88
N TYR A 23 3.61 15.67 -4.42
CA TYR A 23 2.45 15.53 -5.29
C TYR A 23 1.13 15.87 -4.56
N VAL A 24 1.03 15.59 -3.26
CA VAL A 24 -0.15 15.94 -2.44
C VAL A 24 -0.21 17.46 -2.23
N ARG A 25 0.96 18.11 -2.02
CA ARG A 25 1.06 19.58 -1.99
C ARG A 25 0.66 20.19 -3.33
N HIS A 26 1.08 19.58 -4.44
CA HIS A 26 0.67 20.01 -5.77
C HIS A 26 -0.85 19.95 -5.94
N ILE A 27 -1.48 18.82 -5.59
CA ILE A 27 -2.94 18.69 -5.62
C ILE A 27 -3.62 19.76 -4.76
N GLN A 28 -3.13 19.97 -3.54
CA GLN A 28 -3.68 20.95 -2.59
C GLN A 28 -3.62 22.39 -3.13
N ARG A 29 -2.49 22.77 -3.75
CA ARG A 29 -2.28 24.12 -4.29
C ARG A 29 -3.04 24.36 -5.58
N THR A 30 -3.20 23.30 -6.40
CA THR A 30 -3.90 23.40 -7.70
C THR A 30 -5.41 23.34 -7.54
N SER A 31 -5.93 22.44 -6.68
CA SER A 31 -7.35 22.26 -6.44
C SER A 31 -7.63 21.77 -5.02
N PHE A 32 -8.02 22.70 -4.17
CA PHE A 32 -8.37 22.36 -2.80
C PHE A 32 -9.56 21.39 -2.70
N ARG A 33 -10.52 21.47 -3.64
CA ARG A 33 -11.63 20.51 -3.72
C ARG A 33 -11.15 19.09 -4.06
N ALA A 34 -10.20 18.96 -4.99
CA ALA A 34 -9.58 17.68 -5.31
C ALA A 34 -8.78 17.13 -4.11
N PHE A 35 -8.02 17.99 -3.43
CA PHE A 35 -7.28 17.63 -2.22
C PHE A 35 -8.20 17.05 -1.14
N LEU A 36 -9.36 17.66 -0.86
CA LEU A 36 -10.32 17.13 0.11
C LEU A 36 -10.87 15.75 -0.28
N LYS A 37 -11.08 15.51 -1.57
CA LYS A 37 -11.51 14.19 -2.07
C LYS A 37 -10.39 13.17 -1.96
N PHE A 38 -9.18 13.57 -2.36
CA PHE A 38 -7.98 12.76 -2.27
C PHE A 38 -7.70 12.30 -0.83
N THR A 39 -7.76 13.21 0.15
CA THR A 39 -7.51 12.87 1.56
C THR A 39 -8.57 11.95 2.16
N ARG A 40 -9.82 12.01 1.69
CA ARG A 40 -10.86 11.06 2.12
C ARG A 40 -10.58 9.63 1.67
N PHE A 41 -9.86 9.46 0.56
CA PHE A 41 -9.48 8.15 0.06
C PHE A 41 -8.49 7.43 0.99
N LEU A 42 -7.74 8.16 1.83
CA LEU A 42 -6.85 7.56 2.85
C LEU A 42 -7.63 6.68 3.83
N GLY A 43 -8.85 7.07 4.21
CA GLY A 43 -9.70 6.26 5.09
C GLY A 43 -10.11 4.92 4.46
N LEU A 44 -10.30 4.89 3.13
CA LEU A 44 -10.55 3.64 2.41
C LEU A 44 -9.28 2.78 2.32
N ALA A 45 -8.15 3.41 2.08
CA ALA A 45 -6.86 2.73 1.96
C ALA A 45 -6.43 1.99 3.25
N GLU A 46 -6.82 2.52 4.40
CA GLU A 46 -6.52 1.93 5.72
C GLU A 46 -7.71 1.16 6.32
N HIS A 47 -8.79 0.96 5.54
CA HIS A 47 -9.96 0.24 6.02
C HIS A 47 -9.64 -1.23 6.24
N ARG A 48 -9.73 -1.64 7.52
CA ARG A 48 -9.38 -2.98 7.97
C ARG A 48 -10.09 -3.27 9.31
N ARG A 49 -11.02 -4.20 9.31
CA ARG A 49 -11.78 -4.63 10.50
C ARG A 49 -11.69 -6.13 10.72
N ALA A 50 -11.91 -6.92 9.66
CA ALA A 50 -11.86 -8.37 9.68
C ALA A 50 -10.45 -8.89 9.40
N LEU A 51 -9.70 -8.21 8.54
CA LEU A 51 -8.39 -8.65 8.09
C LEU A 51 -7.29 -8.30 9.11
N PRO A 52 -6.43 -9.26 9.52
CA PRO A 52 -5.26 -8.96 10.33
C PRO A 52 -4.27 -7.99 9.65
N PRO A 53 -3.35 -7.35 10.40
CA PRO A 53 -2.35 -6.45 9.82
C PRO A 53 -1.51 -7.08 8.72
N ALA A 54 -0.98 -8.29 8.95
CA ALA A 54 -0.04 -8.93 8.04
C ALA A 54 -0.61 -9.16 6.63
N PRO A 55 -1.73 -9.87 6.40
CA PRO A 55 -2.27 -10.07 5.07
C PRO A 55 -2.66 -8.75 4.38
N HIS A 56 -3.18 -7.77 5.13
CA HIS A 56 -3.48 -6.44 4.59
C HIS A 56 -2.21 -5.76 4.04
N ARG A 57 -1.11 -5.78 4.80
CA ARG A 57 0.16 -5.14 4.40
C ARG A 57 0.88 -5.93 3.31
N VAL A 58 0.85 -7.26 3.34
CA VAL A 58 1.36 -8.11 2.26
C VAL A 58 0.70 -7.75 0.93
N ALA A 59 -0.64 -7.72 0.88
CA ALA A 59 -1.38 -7.38 -0.33
C ALA A 59 -1.02 -5.98 -0.86
N ARG A 60 -0.86 -4.99 0.03
CA ARG A 60 -0.49 -3.61 -0.34
C ARG A 60 0.94 -3.50 -0.84
N ILE A 61 1.90 -4.18 -0.21
CA ILE A 61 3.30 -4.19 -0.65
C ILE A 61 3.40 -4.80 -2.06
N VAL A 62 2.76 -5.96 -2.28
CA VAL A 62 2.72 -6.63 -3.60
C VAL A 62 2.15 -5.70 -4.67
N ALA A 63 0.98 -5.09 -4.40
CA ALA A 63 0.33 -4.19 -5.34
C ALA A 63 1.14 -2.91 -5.63
N THR A 64 1.86 -2.39 -4.64
CA THR A 64 2.70 -1.19 -4.81
C THR A 64 4.01 -1.50 -5.52
N ARG A 65 4.58 -2.69 -5.30
CA ARG A 65 5.80 -3.17 -5.97
C ARG A 65 5.64 -3.18 -7.48
N ASP A 66 4.50 -3.64 -7.97
CA ASP A 66 4.17 -3.70 -9.41
C ASP A 66 4.13 -2.32 -10.08
N GLU A 67 3.90 -1.26 -9.29
CA GLU A 67 3.82 0.12 -9.81
C GLU A 67 5.18 0.83 -9.99
N ASP A 68 6.29 0.17 -9.69
CA ASP A 68 7.67 0.70 -9.84
C ASP A 68 7.83 2.11 -9.23
N CYS A 69 7.35 2.29 -8.02
CA CYS A 69 7.48 3.54 -7.25
C CYS A 69 8.19 3.31 -5.92
N GLY A 70 9.52 3.34 -5.90
CA GLY A 70 10.32 3.03 -4.72
C GLY A 70 9.93 3.83 -3.47
N THR A 71 9.60 5.13 -3.60
CA THR A 71 9.11 5.93 -2.45
C THR A 71 7.76 5.43 -1.94
N CYS A 72 6.84 5.04 -2.82
CA CYS A 72 5.53 4.52 -2.42
C CYS A 72 5.70 3.16 -1.73
N LEU A 73 6.56 2.31 -2.29
CA LEU A 73 6.88 1.01 -1.71
C LEU A 73 7.55 1.15 -0.33
N GLN A 74 8.47 2.10 -0.15
CA GLN A 74 9.06 2.39 1.16
C GLN A 74 8.01 2.84 2.19
N ILE A 75 7.02 3.61 1.79
CA ILE A 75 5.91 4.00 2.66
C ILE A 75 5.11 2.77 3.11
N GLU A 76 4.78 1.85 2.21
CA GLU A 76 4.05 0.62 2.57
C GLU A 76 4.89 -0.28 3.51
N VAL A 77 6.19 -0.39 3.28
CA VAL A 77 7.11 -1.09 4.19
C VAL A 77 7.10 -0.46 5.59
N ASN A 78 7.23 0.86 5.68
CA ASN A 78 7.23 1.56 6.95
C ASN A 78 5.89 1.41 7.69
N LEU A 79 4.78 1.42 6.97
CA LEU A 79 3.44 1.17 7.51
C LEU A 79 3.28 -0.27 8.00
N ALA A 80 3.82 -1.26 7.27
CA ALA A 80 3.80 -2.66 7.68
C ALA A 80 4.55 -2.87 9.01
N LEU A 81 5.76 -2.32 9.11
CA LEU A 81 6.56 -2.37 10.34
C LEU A 81 5.88 -1.65 11.51
N LYS A 82 5.25 -0.50 11.25
CA LYS A 82 4.48 0.24 12.26
C LYS A 82 3.27 -0.54 12.76
N ASP A 83 2.61 -1.29 11.89
CA ASP A 83 1.48 -2.18 12.25
C ASP A 83 1.92 -3.47 12.94
N GLY A 84 3.22 -3.66 13.16
CA GLY A 84 3.78 -4.81 13.87
C GLY A 84 3.93 -6.07 13.01
N VAL A 85 3.93 -5.93 11.68
CA VAL A 85 4.27 -7.04 10.77
C VAL A 85 5.74 -7.39 10.95
N ASP A 86 6.04 -8.69 11.05
CA ASP A 86 7.41 -9.18 11.22
C ASP A 86 8.31 -8.67 10.08
N PRO A 87 9.44 -8.03 10.39
CA PRO A 87 10.41 -7.57 9.39
C PRO A 87 10.87 -8.66 8.42
N GLU A 88 10.94 -9.91 8.87
CA GLU A 88 11.28 -11.05 8.00
C GLU A 88 10.18 -11.30 6.96
N VAL A 89 8.91 -11.27 7.36
CA VAL A 89 7.77 -11.35 6.43
C VAL A 89 7.81 -10.21 5.41
N VAL A 90 8.07 -8.98 5.86
CA VAL A 90 8.18 -7.82 4.95
C VAL A 90 9.31 -8.01 3.94
N GLN A 91 10.46 -8.52 4.38
CA GLN A 91 11.60 -8.79 3.50
C GLN A 91 11.26 -9.89 2.47
N GLN A 92 10.67 -11.00 2.89
CA GLN A 92 10.24 -12.09 2.01
C GLN A 92 9.27 -11.62 0.93
N VAL A 93 8.35 -10.72 1.28
CA VAL A 93 7.42 -10.10 0.32
C VAL A 93 8.15 -9.19 -0.69
N LEU A 94 9.12 -8.42 -0.23
CA LEU A 94 9.95 -7.57 -1.11
C LEU A 94 10.79 -8.39 -2.08
N ASP A 95 11.36 -9.49 -1.60
CA ASP A 95 12.20 -10.40 -2.39
C ASP A 95 11.38 -11.29 -3.34
N ALA A 96 10.05 -11.23 -3.28
CA ALA A 96 9.13 -12.08 -4.05
C ALA A 96 9.33 -13.58 -3.78
N GLU A 97 9.45 -13.94 -2.52
CA GLU A 97 9.67 -15.32 -2.05
C GLU A 97 8.43 -15.84 -1.28
N PRO A 98 7.25 -16.01 -1.94
CA PRO A 98 6.04 -16.45 -1.25
C PRO A 98 6.16 -17.84 -0.64
N GLU A 99 7.05 -18.68 -1.11
CA GLU A 99 7.32 -20.02 -0.55
C GLU A 99 7.96 -19.99 0.84
N ARG A 100 8.50 -18.85 1.26
CA ARG A 100 9.06 -18.64 2.61
C ARG A 100 8.04 -18.13 3.61
N LEU A 101 6.88 -17.66 3.13
CA LEU A 101 5.77 -17.21 3.96
C LEU A 101 4.97 -18.40 4.50
N ASP A 102 4.26 -18.23 5.61
CA ASP A 102 3.23 -19.17 6.02
C ASP A 102 2.09 -19.21 4.97
N GLN A 103 1.35 -20.33 4.94
CA GLN A 103 0.38 -20.59 3.86
C GLN A 103 -0.66 -19.47 3.68
N PRO A 104 -1.29 -18.91 4.73
CA PRO A 104 -2.26 -17.83 4.55
C PRO A 104 -1.65 -16.55 3.94
N LEU A 105 -0.41 -16.22 4.28
CA LEU A 105 0.30 -15.07 3.72
C LEU A 105 0.83 -15.34 2.31
N ALA A 106 1.31 -16.57 2.05
CA ALA A 106 1.73 -17.01 0.72
C ALA A 106 0.57 -16.92 -0.28
N ASP A 107 -0.60 -17.40 0.11
CA ASP A 107 -1.80 -17.33 -0.74
C ASP A 107 -2.27 -15.88 -0.92
N THR A 108 -2.18 -15.05 0.13
CA THR A 108 -2.46 -13.61 0.03
C THR A 108 -1.51 -12.91 -0.94
N PHE A 109 -0.22 -13.23 -0.90
CA PHE A 109 0.77 -12.72 -1.84
C PHE A 109 0.39 -13.09 -3.29
N ARG A 110 0.17 -14.38 -3.56
CA ARG A 110 -0.18 -14.89 -4.90
C ARG A 110 -1.49 -14.30 -5.40
N PHE A 111 -2.50 -14.19 -4.54
CA PHE A 111 -3.78 -13.54 -4.88
C PHE A 111 -3.58 -12.07 -5.28
N ALA A 112 -2.83 -11.30 -4.49
CA ALA A 112 -2.57 -9.91 -4.81
C ALA A 112 -1.80 -9.77 -6.13
N GLU A 113 -0.81 -10.61 -6.38
CA GLU A 113 -0.04 -10.64 -7.62
C GLU A 113 -0.91 -11.01 -8.83
N ALA A 114 -1.73 -12.06 -8.72
CA ALA A 114 -2.65 -12.47 -9.77
C ALA A 114 -3.64 -11.36 -10.14
N VAL A 115 -4.25 -10.70 -9.14
CA VAL A 115 -5.17 -9.58 -9.35
C VAL A 115 -4.47 -8.41 -10.05
N VAL A 116 -3.25 -8.06 -9.63
CA VAL A 116 -2.50 -6.93 -10.19
C VAL A 116 -2.07 -7.19 -11.63
N GLN A 117 -1.63 -8.40 -11.92
CA GLN A 117 -1.11 -8.81 -13.23
C GLN A 117 -2.20 -9.36 -14.17
N SER A 118 -3.42 -9.58 -13.65
CA SER A 118 -4.55 -10.14 -14.42
C SER A 118 -4.19 -11.49 -15.06
N THR A 119 -3.64 -12.41 -14.27
CA THR A 119 -3.14 -13.71 -14.77
C THR A 119 -4.26 -14.70 -15.09
N GLY A 120 -5.46 -14.50 -14.54
CA GLY A 120 -6.60 -15.43 -14.61
C GLY A 120 -6.60 -16.48 -13.50
N GLU A 121 -5.60 -16.51 -12.62
CA GLU A 121 -5.49 -17.43 -11.48
C GLU A 121 -6.25 -16.90 -10.23
N GLU A 122 -6.70 -15.66 -10.28
CA GLU A 122 -7.38 -14.99 -9.16
C GLU A 122 -8.69 -15.68 -8.72
N ASP A 123 -9.32 -16.48 -9.60
CA ASP A 123 -10.58 -17.16 -9.26
C ASP A 123 -10.35 -18.29 -8.26
N GLU A 124 -9.33 -19.11 -8.44
CA GLU A 124 -8.98 -20.19 -7.51
C GLU A 124 -8.43 -19.61 -6.19
N LEU A 125 -7.56 -18.60 -6.28
CA LEU A 125 -6.98 -17.94 -5.12
C LEU A 125 -8.01 -17.18 -4.29
N ARG A 126 -9.09 -16.69 -4.91
CA ARG A 126 -10.19 -16.02 -4.21
C ARG A 126 -10.91 -16.96 -3.23
N GLU A 127 -11.08 -18.24 -3.59
CA GLU A 127 -11.65 -19.24 -2.68
C GLU A 127 -10.73 -19.49 -1.48
N ALA A 128 -9.41 -19.52 -1.68
CA ALA A 128 -8.45 -19.59 -0.58
C ALA A 128 -8.54 -18.36 0.33
N MET A 129 -8.71 -17.15 -0.24
CA MET A 129 -8.89 -15.93 0.56
C MET A 129 -10.17 -15.98 1.40
N ARG A 130 -11.28 -16.49 0.85
CA ARG A 130 -12.52 -16.71 1.62
C ARG A 130 -12.32 -17.70 2.76
N ALA A 131 -11.59 -18.78 2.51
CA ALA A 131 -11.30 -19.79 3.53
C ALA A 131 -10.43 -19.23 4.67
N HIS A 132 -9.44 -18.40 4.36
CA HIS A 132 -8.53 -17.83 5.36
C HIS A 132 -9.13 -16.64 6.11
N TRP A 133 -9.80 -15.72 5.39
CA TRP A 133 -10.15 -14.39 5.90
C TRP A 133 -11.65 -14.09 5.90
N GLY A 134 -12.48 -15.01 5.39
CA GLY A 134 -13.91 -14.78 5.22
C GLY A 134 -14.26 -13.80 4.10
N GLU A 135 -15.54 -13.59 3.85
CA GLU A 135 -16.01 -12.69 2.78
C GLU A 135 -15.65 -11.21 3.07
N GLU A 136 -15.77 -10.77 4.33
CA GLU A 136 -15.41 -9.41 4.73
C GLU A 136 -13.90 -9.17 4.54
N GLY A 137 -13.06 -10.14 4.91
CA GLY A 137 -11.61 -10.07 4.69
C GLY A 137 -11.24 -10.02 3.20
N LEU A 138 -11.94 -10.79 2.35
CA LEU A 138 -11.75 -10.72 0.89
C LEU A 138 -12.10 -9.32 0.33
N VAL A 139 -13.18 -8.70 0.79
CA VAL A 139 -13.54 -7.33 0.41
C VAL A 139 -12.44 -6.35 0.84
N GLU A 140 -11.93 -6.49 2.07
CA GLU A 140 -10.84 -5.65 2.57
C GLU A 140 -9.54 -5.84 1.78
N LEU A 141 -9.21 -7.07 1.35
CA LEU A 141 -8.08 -7.34 0.44
C LEU A 141 -8.26 -6.64 -0.91
N ALA A 142 -9.44 -6.73 -1.52
CA ALA A 142 -9.71 -6.06 -2.78
C ALA A 142 -9.54 -4.53 -2.67
N LEU A 143 -10.01 -3.93 -1.57
CA LEU A 143 -9.83 -2.51 -1.28
C LEU A 143 -8.35 -2.17 -1.02
N ALA A 144 -7.61 -3.02 -0.30
CA ALA A 144 -6.19 -2.85 -0.02
C ALA A 144 -5.36 -2.84 -1.31
N ILE A 145 -5.56 -3.84 -2.20
CA ILE A 145 -4.88 -3.95 -3.50
C ILE A 145 -5.18 -2.73 -4.37
N SER A 146 -6.46 -2.40 -4.55
CA SER A 146 -6.88 -1.28 -5.40
C SER A 146 -6.35 0.06 -4.90
N SER A 147 -6.44 0.31 -3.59
CA SER A 147 -6.00 1.56 -2.99
C SER A 147 -4.48 1.72 -2.97
N ALA A 148 -3.73 0.63 -2.85
CA ALA A 148 -2.27 0.67 -2.89
C ALA A 148 -1.76 1.19 -4.24
N ARG A 149 -2.42 0.84 -5.35
CA ARG A 149 -2.08 1.31 -6.70
C ARG A 149 -2.51 2.75 -6.98
N TYR A 150 -3.51 3.25 -6.29
CA TYR A 150 -4.04 4.60 -6.51
C TYR A 150 -2.97 5.69 -6.31
N PHE A 151 -2.16 5.59 -5.26
CA PHE A 151 -1.17 6.62 -4.92
C PHE A 151 -0.01 6.69 -5.91
N PRO A 152 0.68 5.58 -6.27
CA PRO A 152 1.76 5.60 -7.24
C PRO A 152 1.27 6.01 -8.64
N ILE A 153 0.09 5.56 -9.08
CA ILE A 153 -0.51 5.97 -10.36
C ILE A 153 -0.78 7.48 -10.36
N THR A 154 -1.39 8.03 -9.30
CA THR A 154 -1.63 9.48 -9.17
C THR A 154 -0.32 10.26 -9.18
N LYS A 155 0.68 9.79 -8.46
CA LYS A 155 2.02 10.39 -8.38
C LYS A 155 2.69 10.42 -9.75
N ARG A 156 2.63 9.30 -10.50
CA ARG A 156 3.16 9.16 -11.85
C ARG A 156 2.45 10.09 -12.83
N ALA A 157 1.12 10.13 -12.81
CA ALA A 157 0.32 10.99 -13.70
C ALA A 157 0.62 12.48 -13.50
N LEU A 158 1.02 12.89 -12.31
CA LEU A 158 1.42 14.26 -11.98
C LEU A 158 2.92 14.55 -12.19
N GLY A 159 3.71 13.57 -12.67
CA GLY A 159 5.13 13.73 -12.93
C GLY A 159 6.03 13.69 -11.69
N TYR A 160 5.55 13.14 -10.56
CA TYR A 160 6.28 13.03 -9.29
C TYR A 160 6.83 11.63 -9.00
N ALA A 161 6.56 10.64 -9.83
CA ALA A 161 7.18 9.33 -9.70
C ALA A 161 8.63 9.42 -10.20
N THR A 162 9.57 9.48 -9.28
CA THR A 162 10.99 9.30 -9.59
C THR A 162 11.31 7.83 -9.44
N SER A 163 11.78 7.20 -10.51
CA SER A 163 12.23 5.82 -10.53
C SER A 163 13.39 5.60 -9.54
N CYS A 164 13.45 4.40 -8.94
CA CYS A 164 14.61 3.85 -8.28
C CYS A 164 15.11 4.59 -7.03
N SER A 165 14.32 4.60 -5.95
CA SER A 165 14.90 4.64 -4.61
C SER A 165 14.99 3.21 -4.07
N GLU A 166 16.15 2.82 -3.57
CA GLU A 166 16.36 1.55 -2.87
C GLU A 166 15.42 1.46 -1.67
N VAL A 167 14.62 0.40 -1.59
CA VAL A 167 13.71 0.15 -0.47
C VAL A 167 14.45 -0.60 0.62
N ARG A 168 14.29 -0.20 1.87
CA ARG A 168 14.97 -0.79 3.02
C ARG A 168 13.99 -1.17 4.13
N VAL A 169 14.15 -2.37 4.67
CA VAL A 169 13.49 -2.80 5.89
C VAL A 169 14.35 -2.36 7.07
N THR A 170 13.90 -1.34 7.81
CA THR A 170 14.62 -0.82 8.98
C THR A 170 13.70 -0.84 10.18
N VAL A 171 13.99 -1.70 11.15
CA VAL A 171 13.30 -1.74 12.44
C VAL A 171 13.78 -0.57 13.29
N ARG A 172 12.88 0.27 13.74
CA ARG A 172 13.17 1.41 14.64
C ARG A 172 12.80 1.07 16.08
#